data_95e5c2bbe599ee089459d5e7080688bd
#
_entry.id   95e5c2bbe599ee089459d5e7080688bd
#
_cell.length_a   1.000
_cell.length_b   1.000
_cell.length_c   1.000
_cell.angle_alpha   90.00
_cell.angle_beta   90.00
_cell.angle_gamma   90.00
#
_symmetry.space_group_name_H-M   'P 1'
#
loop_
_entity.id
_entity.type
_entity.pdbx_description
1 polymer ?
#
loop_
_entity_poly.entity_id
_entity_poly.type
_entity_poly.pdbx_seq_one_letter_code
_entity_poly.pdbx_strand_id
1 'polypeptide(L)'
;VQQLHERKEIIPRSDNSFLVDASLPLPELARYFDIEIANDKKLSHINTVEELAFQFIGEPDTGNEFKWKNLSIEIVDMDGRSIDKVLVKRIL
;
A
#
# COMPACT_ATOMS: atom_id res chain seq x y z
N VAL A 1 -7.93 26.88 7.57
CA VAL A 1 -7.83 26.23 7.26
C VAL A 1 -7.67 25.19 7.00
N GLN A 2 -7.48 25.00 6.99
CA GLN A 2 -7.25 24.13 6.81
C GLN A 2 -7.03 23.15 6.36
N GLN A 3 -6.72 22.79 6.31
CA GLN A 3 -6.40 22.00 5.84
C GLN A 3 -6.55 21.03 5.42
N LEU A 4 -6.73 20.81 5.20
CA LEU A 4 -6.70 20.03 4.85
C LEU A 4 -6.10 19.20 4.45
N HIS A 5 -5.85 18.88 4.58
CA HIS A 5 -5.07 18.18 4.21
C HIS A 5 -5.04 16.89 3.93
N GLU A 6 -4.43 16.58 3.26
CA GLU A 6 -4.42 15.29 2.82
C GLU A 6 -3.62 14.45 3.70
N ARG A 7 -4.29 13.57 4.48
CA ARG A 7 -3.61 12.69 5.36
C ARG A 7 -3.46 11.36 4.66
N LYS A 8 -2.25 10.83 4.62
CA LYS A 8 -1.99 9.52 4.08
C LYS A 8 -2.27 8.53 5.18
N GLU A 9 -3.36 7.80 5.04
CA GLU A 9 -3.89 7.04 6.17
C GLU A 9 -4.02 5.57 5.89
N ILE A 10 -4.06 4.81 6.97
CA ILE A 10 -4.44 3.41 6.99
C ILE A 10 -5.73 3.36 7.76
N ILE A 11 -6.81 2.94 7.12
CA ILE A 11 -8.14 2.94 7.72
C ILE A 11 -8.61 1.51 7.93
N PRO A 12 -8.72 1.04 9.18
CA PRO A 12 -9.22 -0.31 9.44
C PRO A 12 -10.67 -0.45 9.04
N ARG A 13 -11.04 -1.61 8.55
CA ARG A 13 -12.40 -1.91 8.15
C ARG A 13 -12.92 -3.07 9.00
N SER A 14 -14.24 -3.26 8.97
CA SER A 14 -14.88 -4.24 9.85
C SER A 14 -14.56 -5.69 9.48
N ASP A 15 -14.06 -5.94 8.27
CA ASP A 15 -13.78 -7.29 7.83
C ASP A 15 -12.30 -7.65 7.96
N ASN A 16 -11.57 -6.92 8.83
CA ASN A 16 -10.15 -7.15 9.10
C ASN A 16 -9.25 -6.80 7.91
N SER A 17 -9.77 -5.98 7.01
CA SER A 17 -8.95 -5.41 5.96
C SER A 17 -8.67 -3.95 6.30
N PHE A 18 -7.75 -3.35 5.54
CA PHE A 18 -7.33 -1.98 5.78
C PHE A 18 -7.31 -1.24 4.45
N LEU A 19 -8.00 -0.11 4.40
CA LEU A 19 -7.97 0.73 3.21
C LEU A 19 -6.80 1.68 3.34
N VAL A 20 -5.90 1.68 2.38
CA VAL A 20 -4.63 2.37 2.49
C VAL A 20 -4.44 3.29 1.28
N ASP A 21 -4.06 4.54 1.55
CA ASP A 21 -3.66 5.44 0.48
C ASP A 21 -2.41 4.89 -0.19
N ALA A 22 -2.42 4.83 -1.52
CA ALA A 22 -1.27 4.29 -2.24
C ALA A 22 -0.06 5.22 -2.14
N SER A 23 -0.27 6.48 -1.82
CA SER A 23 0.83 7.42 -1.63
C SER A 23 1.46 7.33 -0.25
N LEU A 24 0.97 6.44 0.61
CA LEU A 24 1.54 6.26 1.94
C LEU A 24 3.00 5.80 1.81
N PRO A 25 3.92 6.40 2.57
CA PRO A 25 5.30 5.92 2.56
C PRO A 25 5.39 4.47 2.99
N LEU A 26 6.18 3.69 2.26
CA LEU A 26 6.29 2.27 2.56
C LEU A 26 6.79 2.00 3.99
N PRO A 27 7.73 2.77 4.54
CA PRO A 27 8.14 2.54 5.93
C PRO A 27 6.99 2.68 6.92
N GLU A 28 6.01 3.56 6.64
CA GLU A 28 4.88 3.70 7.53
C GLU A 28 3.96 2.49 7.48
N LEU A 29 3.75 1.95 6.27
CA LEU A 29 2.98 0.71 6.15
C LEU A 29 3.67 -0.42 6.91
N ALA A 30 4.98 -0.54 6.72
CA ALA A 30 5.76 -1.58 7.38
C ALA A 30 5.67 -1.45 8.90
N ARG A 31 5.77 -0.22 9.40
CA ARG A 31 5.68 -0.01 10.85
C ARG A 31 4.32 -0.39 11.39
N TYR A 32 3.27 -0.03 10.66
CA TYR A 32 1.91 -0.32 11.10
C TYR A 32 1.68 -1.84 11.23
N PHE A 33 2.25 -2.62 10.32
CA PHE A 33 2.07 -4.07 10.32
C PHE A 33 3.26 -4.82 10.91
N ASP A 34 4.20 -4.08 11.52
CA ASP A 34 5.34 -4.67 12.21
C ASP A 34 6.20 -5.52 11.26
N ILE A 35 6.50 -4.97 10.11
CA ILE A 35 7.29 -5.64 9.08
C ILE A 35 8.66 -5.00 9.00
N GLU A 36 9.69 -5.85 9.01
CA GLU A 36 11.07 -5.38 8.94
C GLU A 36 11.47 -5.18 7.48
N ILE A 37 11.88 -3.96 7.11
CA ILE A 37 12.31 -3.68 5.74
C ILE A 37 13.69 -3.04 5.67
N ALA A 38 14.32 -2.75 6.81
CA ALA A 38 15.55 -1.96 6.83
C ALA A 38 16.68 -2.62 6.05
N ASN A 39 16.72 -3.94 6.03
CA ASN A 39 17.82 -4.67 5.38
C ASN A 39 17.42 -5.26 4.04
N ASP A 40 16.28 -4.89 3.51
CA ASP A 40 15.80 -5.47 2.26
C ASP A 40 16.27 -4.58 1.10
N LYS A 41 17.32 -5.01 0.43
CA LYS A 41 17.91 -4.23 -0.65
C LYS A 41 16.98 -4.07 -1.83
N LYS A 42 16.03 -4.98 -2.01
CA LYS A 42 15.08 -4.90 -3.10
C LYS A 42 14.15 -3.71 -2.96
N LEU A 43 14.04 -3.18 -1.76
CA LEU A 43 13.14 -2.06 -1.48
C LEU A 43 13.86 -0.71 -1.48
N SER A 44 15.14 -0.68 -1.84
CA SER A 44 15.93 0.54 -1.68
C SER A 44 15.44 1.70 -2.54
N HIS A 45 14.74 1.41 -3.64
CA HIS A 45 14.22 2.44 -4.55
C HIS A 45 12.72 2.61 -4.45
N ILE A 46 12.09 1.97 -3.48
CA ILE A 46 10.64 1.99 -3.33
C ILE A 46 10.30 2.87 -2.15
N ASN A 47 9.61 3.98 -2.40
CA ASN A 47 9.29 4.94 -1.35
C ASN A 47 7.85 4.87 -0.88
N THR A 48 6.94 4.42 -1.73
CA THR A 48 5.52 4.42 -1.41
C THR A 48 4.89 3.07 -1.69
N VAL A 49 3.67 2.89 -1.17
CA VAL A 49 2.88 1.68 -1.44
C VAL A 49 2.62 1.56 -2.94
N GLU A 50 2.34 2.68 -3.61
CA GLU A 50 2.12 2.66 -5.05
C GLU A 50 3.34 2.12 -5.80
N GLU A 51 4.52 2.59 -5.43
CA GLU A 51 5.74 2.12 -6.09
C GLU A 51 5.96 0.64 -5.85
N LEU A 52 5.61 0.17 -4.67
CA LEU A 52 5.69 -1.26 -4.38
C LEU A 52 4.77 -2.05 -5.32
N ALA A 53 3.54 -1.56 -5.50
CA ALA A 53 2.60 -2.23 -6.39
C ALA A 53 3.12 -2.26 -7.83
N PHE A 54 3.69 -1.17 -8.32
CA PHE A 54 4.26 -1.15 -9.66
C PHE A 54 5.41 -2.13 -9.81
N GLN A 55 6.13 -2.38 -8.73
CA GLN A 55 7.23 -3.33 -8.76
C GLN A 55 6.73 -4.75 -8.98
N PHE A 56 5.57 -5.08 -8.41
CA PHE A 56 4.99 -6.41 -8.52
C PHE A 56 4.09 -6.56 -9.74
N ILE A 57 3.42 -5.49 -10.15
CA ILE A 57 2.47 -5.51 -11.25
C ILE A 57 2.87 -4.42 -12.22
N GLY A 58 3.38 -4.81 -13.39
CA GLY A 58 3.91 -3.84 -14.34
C GLY A 58 2.88 -2.82 -14.81
N GLU A 59 1.64 -3.28 -15.04
CA GLU A 59 0.56 -2.40 -15.48
C GLU A 59 -0.63 -2.61 -14.56
N PRO A 60 -0.63 -1.98 -13.40
CA PRO A 60 -1.68 -2.24 -12.41
C PRO A 60 -3.05 -1.77 -12.86
N ASP A 61 -4.07 -2.48 -12.41
CA ASP A 61 -5.45 -2.14 -12.67
C ASP A 61 -6.27 -2.54 -11.46
N THR A 62 -7.47 -1.98 -11.36
CA THR A 62 -8.38 -2.32 -10.29
C THR A 62 -8.64 -3.82 -10.27
N GLY A 63 -8.55 -4.42 -9.11
CA GLY A 63 -8.76 -5.85 -8.95
C GLY A 63 -7.48 -6.67 -8.95
N ASN A 64 -6.37 -6.09 -9.41
CA ASN A 64 -5.10 -6.80 -9.33
C ASN A 64 -4.68 -6.94 -7.88
N GLU A 65 -4.05 -8.05 -7.56
CA GLU A 65 -3.64 -8.35 -6.20
C GLU A 65 -2.26 -8.96 -6.21
N PHE A 66 -1.47 -8.65 -5.19
CA PHE A 66 -0.17 -9.28 -5.02
C PHE A 66 0.08 -9.52 -3.54
N LYS A 67 1.04 -10.37 -3.26
CA LYS A 67 1.42 -10.68 -1.89
C LYS A 67 2.80 -10.12 -1.61
N TRP A 68 2.93 -9.46 -0.46
CA TRP A 68 4.20 -8.88 -0.05
C TRP A 68 4.36 -9.14 1.45
N LYS A 69 5.43 -9.88 1.80
CA LYS A 69 5.63 -10.28 3.19
C LYS A 69 4.40 -11.06 3.65
N ASN A 70 3.83 -10.68 4.79
CA ASN A 70 2.64 -11.36 5.30
C ASN A 70 1.36 -10.61 4.97
N LEU A 71 1.38 -9.86 3.89
CA LEU A 71 0.24 -9.06 3.47
C LEU A 71 -0.23 -9.42 2.08
N SER A 72 -1.54 -9.34 1.87
CA SER A 72 -2.14 -9.38 0.55
C SER A 72 -2.60 -7.97 0.24
N ILE A 73 -2.25 -7.46 -0.91
CA ILE A 73 -2.53 -6.08 -1.30
C ILE A 73 -3.28 -6.07 -2.62
N GLU A 74 -4.48 -5.50 -2.60
CA GLU A 74 -5.33 -5.46 -3.78
C GLU A 74 -5.55 -4.01 -4.20
N ILE A 75 -5.47 -3.73 -5.50
CA ILE A 75 -5.72 -2.40 -6.01
C ILE A 75 -7.22 -2.21 -6.12
N VAL A 76 -7.78 -1.24 -5.40
CA VAL A 76 -9.22 -1.04 -5.37
C VAL A 76 -9.65 0.27 -6.00
N ASP A 77 -8.74 1.21 -6.22
CA ASP A 77 -9.12 2.49 -6.82
C ASP A 77 -7.94 3.05 -7.60
N MET A 78 -8.19 3.42 -8.84
CA MET A 78 -7.21 4.01 -9.72
C MET A 78 -7.64 5.40 -10.10
N ASP A 79 -6.68 6.29 -10.33
CA ASP A 79 -6.93 7.61 -10.86
C ASP A 79 -6.08 7.72 -12.12
N GLY A 80 -6.68 7.39 -13.25
CA GLY A 80 -5.94 7.26 -14.49
C GLY A 80 -4.95 6.11 -14.39
N ARG A 81 -3.68 6.40 -14.55
CA ARG A 81 -2.64 5.39 -14.43
C ARG A 81 -2.03 5.32 -13.04
N SER A 82 -2.47 6.21 -12.16
CA SER A 82 -1.99 6.22 -10.79
C SER A 82 -2.87 5.37 -9.91
N ILE A 83 -2.26 4.71 -8.93
CA ILE A 83 -3.02 3.96 -7.94
C ILE A 83 -3.41 4.92 -6.82
N ASP A 84 -4.70 4.96 -6.50
CA ASP A 84 -5.19 5.85 -5.46
C ASP A 84 -5.31 5.12 -4.12
N LYS A 85 -5.95 3.96 -4.12
CA LYS A 85 -6.18 3.20 -2.89
C LYS A 85 -5.91 1.73 -3.09
N VAL A 86 -5.42 1.09 -2.05
CA VAL A 86 -5.27 -0.37 -2.03
C VAL A 86 -5.95 -0.91 -0.79
N LEU A 87 -6.31 -2.17 -0.84
CA LEU A 87 -6.90 -2.88 0.28
C LEU A 87 -5.87 -3.89 0.77
N VAL A 88 -5.53 -3.81 2.04
CA VAL A 88 -4.48 -4.64 2.63
C VAL A 88 -5.10 -5.61 3.62
N LYS A 89 -4.71 -6.88 3.53
CA LYS A 89 -5.15 -7.90 4.47
C LYS A 89 -3.94 -8.68 4.96
N ARG A 90 -3.97 -9.11 6.23
CA ARG A 90 -2.93 -9.97 6.74
C ARG A 90 -3.16 -11.40 6.25
N ILE A 91 -2.07 -12.06 5.89
CA ILE A 91 -2.09 -13.45 5.49
C ILE A 91 -1.51 -14.24 6.65
N LEU A 92 -2.25 -15.23 7.10
CA LEU A 92 -1.78 -16.06 8.21
C LEU A 92 -0.91 -17.20 7.72
#